data_f29026732983737a3207a0d84aea5e3d
#
_entry.id   f29026732983737a3207a0d84aea5e3d
#
_cell.length_a   1.000
_cell.length_b   1.000
_cell.length_c   1.000
_cell.angle_alpha   90.00
_cell.angle_beta   90.00
_cell.angle_gamma   90.00
#
_symmetry.space_group_name_H-M   'P 1'
#
loop_
_entity.id
_entity.type
_entity.pdbx_description
1 polymer ?
#
loop_
_entity_poly.entity_id
_entity_poly.type
_entity_poly.pdbx_seq_one_letter_code
_entity_poly.pdbx_strand_id
1 'polypeptide(L)'
;MRRTRSALMVALLIATALAPLAARSTPRVAAQPALPEQVYLALGDSIAAGLVTSLPRVRGYPWLVRDLMEKHFTSEGAPAVTLINRAVPGETTTSFLAGDQLREARADIEAARARGAEVRAVTVTLGGNDILRLAGSDEAERQAGLDQFRTTFPAALAAIREALGEMPADIVVTTYYDLSEGNPAEQGSDAWWVAQFNEVIRQSAAAEGARVADVEPVFRGNIREWTWYPSDIHANNAGHAEIARLVWQALGYDQEPPTVTIERPAAGPLGRRTPTVRVRADDAVGVTRVELLVDGTYVQDLRYIPSQGAYLGVWDARDWSDASATLTVRATDLAGNQASAEVEVALPGS
;
A
#
# COMPACT_ATOMS: atom_id res chain seq x y z
N MET A 1 76.64 58.78 -61.78
CA MET A 1 76.64 58.88 -60.28
C MET A 1 75.22 58.68 -59.75
N ARG A 2 74.90 57.55 -59.24
CA ARG A 2 73.85 57.28 -58.20
C ARG A 2 73.90 55.84 -57.82
N ARG A 3 74.26 55.57 -56.60
CA ARG A 3 74.35 54.24 -55.96
C ARG A 3 72.94 53.72 -55.59
N THR A 4 72.58 52.60 -56.11
CA THR A 4 71.37 51.88 -55.66
C THR A 4 71.76 50.86 -54.58
N ARG A 5 71.21 50.97 -53.45
CA ARG A 5 71.33 50.03 -52.29
C ARG A 5 70.24 48.94 -52.46
N SER A 6 70.64 47.70 -52.61
CA SER A 6 69.79 46.53 -52.54
C SER A 6 69.51 46.20 -51.10
N ALA A 7 68.25 46.17 -50.74
CA ALA A 7 67.78 45.65 -49.46
C ALA A 7 67.42 44.15 -49.58
N LEU A 8 68.10 43.36 -48.79
CA LEU A 8 67.86 41.90 -48.67
C LEU A 8 66.74 41.67 -47.70
N MET A 9 65.62 41.12 -48.18
CA MET A 9 64.47 40.80 -47.36
C MET A 9 64.57 39.30 -46.94
N VAL A 10 64.88 39.05 -45.68
CA VAL A 10 64.86 37.68 -45.08
C VAL A 10 63.44 37.32 -44.69
N ALA A 11 62.86 36.36 -45.42
CA ALA A 11 61.58 35.82 -45.10
C ALA A 11 61.70 34.71 -43.98
N LEU A 12 61.22 35.00 -42.81
CA LEU A 12 61.13 34.03 -41.70
C LEU A 12 59.86 33.17 -41.84
N LEU A 13 60.02 31.91 -42.27
CA LEU A 13 58.96 30.91 -42.31
C LEU A 13 58.71 30.38 -40.90
N ILE A 14 57.62 30.81 -40.29
CA ILE A 14 57.13 30.22 -39.07
C ILE A 14 56.27 28.98 -39.43
N ALA A 15 56.79 27.78 -39.22
CA ALA A 15 56.10 26.54 -39.36
C ALA A 15 55.26 26.32 -38.06
N THR A 16 53.98 26.62 -38.13
CA THR A 16 53.00 26.22 -37.03
C THR A 16 52.71 24.74 -37.16
N ALA A 17 53.26 23.93 -36.24
CA ALA A 17 52.93 22.54 -36.11
C ALA A 17 51.51 22.44 -35.45
N LEU A 18 50.48 22.12 -36.25
CA LEU A 18 49.19 21.65 -35.73
C LEU A 18 49.35 20.25 -35.12
N ALA A 19 49.42 20.16 -33.81
CA ALA A 19 49.28 18.89 -33.12
C ALA A 19 47.79 18.41 -33.22
N PRO A 20 47.52 17.14 -33.57
CA PRO A 20 46.15 16.65 -33.59
C PRO A 20 45.58 16.67 -32.17
N LEU A 21 44.43 17.37 -31.96
CA LEU A 21 43.62 17.26 -30.75
C LEU A 21 43.16 15.82 -30.63
N ALA A 22 43.79 15.03 -29.76
CA ALA A 22 43.27 13.72 -29.38
C ALA A 22 41.89 13.91 -28.75
N ALA A 23 40.85 13.50 -29.45
CA ALA A 23 39.52 13.44 -28.92
C ALA A 23 39.54 12.56 -27.65
N ARG A 24 39.44 13.20 -26.49
CA ARG A 24 39.22 12.47 -25.23
C ARG A 24 37.86 11.80 -25.34
N SER A 25 37.83 10.47 -25.55
CA SER A 25 36.64 9.67 -25.41
C SER A 25 36.18 9.80 -23.96
N THR A 26 35.09 10.52 -23.74
CA THR A 26 34.39 10.48 -22.46
C THR A 26 34.05 9.02 -22.17
N PRO A 27 34.32 8.51 -20.95
CA PRO A 27 33.93 7.16 -20.63
C PRO A 27 32.40 7.10 -20.74
N ARG A 28 31.93 6.22 -21.62
CA ARG A 28 30.50 5.93 -21.75
C ARG A 28 30.11 5.28 -20.43
N VAL A 29 29.41 6.00 -19.55
CA VAL A 29 28.79 5.40 -18.38
C VAL A 29 27.90 4.29 -18.92
N ALA A 30 28.20 3.04 -18.56
CA ALA A 30 27.36 1.91 -18.93
C ALA A 30 25.96 2.22 -18.41
N ALA A 31 24.97 2.23 -19.30
CA ALA A 31 23.58 2.39 -18.88
C ALA A 31 23.31 1.29 -17.84
N GLN A 32 22.83 1.66 -16.66
CA GLN A 32 22.34 0.67 -15.72
C GLN A 32 21.27 -0.17 -16.43
N PRO A 33 21.30 -1.51 -16.28
CA PRO A 33 20.25 -2.34 -16.84
C PRO A 33 18.91 -1.83 -16.36
N ALA A 34 17.95 -1.68 -17.29
CA ALA A 34 16.58 -1.30 -16.92
C ALA A 34 16.03 -2.33 -15.92
N LEU A 35 15.38 -1.85 -14.88
CA LEU A 35 14.71 -2.72 -13.92
C LEU A 35 13.64 -3.55 -14.65
N PRO A 36 13.43 -4.81 -14.27
CA PRO A 36 12.43 -5.68 -14.90
C PRO A 36 11.02 -5.13 -14.73
N GLU A 37 10.12 -5.46 -15.67
CA GLU A 37 8.70 -5.21 -15.52
C GLU A 37 8.18 -5.84 -14.23
N GLN A 38 7.41 -5.09 -13.46
CA GLN A 38 6.81 -5.55 -12.22
C GLN A 38 5.37 -6.02 -12.46
N VAL A 39 5.03 -7.24 -12.06
CA VAL A 39 3.70 -7.82 -12.19
C VAL A 39 3.07 -8.00 -10.82
N TYR A 40 1.83 -7.55 -10.69
CA TYR A 40 0.96 -7.85 -9.57
C TYR A 40 -0.18 -8.75 -10.06
N LEU A 41 -0.32 -9.95 -9.47
CA LEU A 41 -1.37 -10.92 -9.79
C LEU A 41 -2.42 -10.93 -8.69
N ALA A 42 -3.69 -10.68 -9.03
CA ALA A 42 -4.82 -10.76 -8.12
C ALA A 42 -5.69 -11.98 -8.44
N LEU A 43 -5.91 -12.83 -7.44
CA LEU A 43 -6.67 -14.07 -7.51
C LEU A 43 -7.79 -14.06 -6.47
N GLY A 44 -8.83 -14.83 -6.73
CA GLY A 44 -9.90 -15.04 -5.77
C GLY A 44 -11.28 -14.88 -6.35
N ASP A 45 -12.18 -14.33 -5.56
CA ASP A 45 -13.61 -14.26 -5.81
C ASP A 45 -14.10 -12.86 -6.24
N SER A 46 -15.38 -12.58 -5.97
CA SER A 46 -16.03 -11.30 -6.32
C SER A 46 -15.40 -10.08 -5.66
N ILE A 47 -14.83 -10.21 -4.46
CA ILE A 47 -14.15 -9.11 -3.78
C ILE A 47 -12.87 -8.76 -4.52
N ALA A 48 -12.05 -9.76 -4.89
CA ALA A 48 -10.87 -9.54 -5.71
C ALA A 48 -11.21 -9.06 -7.14
N ALA A 49 -12.37 -9.43 -7.68
CA ALA A 49 -12.86 -8.90 -8.95
C ALA A 49 -13.33 -7.43 -8.86
N GLY A 50 -13.44 -6.86 -7.65
CA GLY A 50 -13.95 -5.50 -7.43
C GLY A 50 -15.46 -5.37 -7.68
N LEU A 51 -16.21 -6.47 -7.53
CA LEU A 51 -17.64 -6.49 -7.82
C LEU A 51 -18.38 -5.48 -6.92
N VAL A 52 -19.44 -4.86 -7.50
CA VAL A 52 -20.32 -3.89 -6.83
C VAL A 52 -19.65 -2.57 -6.42
N THR A 53 -18.40 -2.33 -6.74
CA THR A 53 -17.83 -0.99 -6.67
C THR A 53 -18.40 -0.11 -7.79
N SER A 54 -18.42 1.20 -7.59
CA SER A 54 -18.94 2.14 -8.61
C SER A 54 -18.15 2.12 -9.93
N LEU A 55 -16.86 1.76 -9.85
CA LEU A 55 -15.94 1.62 -10.98
C LEU A 55 -14.96 0.48 -10.65
N PRO A 56 -15.28 -0.80 -10.95
CA PRO A 56 -14.48 -1.95 -10.50
C PRO A 56 -12.98 -1.83 -10.79
N ARG A 57 -12.62 -1.44 -12.02
CA ARG A 57 -11.21 -1.28 -12.46
C ARG A 57 -10.51 -0.03 -11.93
N VAL A 58 -11.13 0.71 -11.03
CA VAL A 58 -10.56 1.91 -10.40
C VAL A 58 -10.71 1.84 -8.89
N ARG A 59 -11.80 1.26 -8.40
CA ARG A 59 -12.19 1.26 -6.98
C ARG A 59 -12.13 -0.10 -6.32
N GLY A 60 -11.98 -1.18 -7.08
CA GLY A 60 -11.69 -2.51 -6.52
C GLY A 60 -10.31 -2.52 -5.86
N TYR A 61 -10.16 -3.21 -4.74
CA TYR A 61 -8.91 -3.19 -3.96
C TYR A 61 -7.66 -3.56 -4.76
N PRO A 62 -7.68 -4.50 -5.75
CA PRO A 62 -6.47 -4.84 -6.49
C PRO A 62 -5.93 -3.66 -7.32
N TRP A 63 -6.82 -2.83 -7.88
CA TRP A 63 -6.40 -1.62 -8.62
C TRP A 63 -5.84 -0.56 -7.70
N LEU A 64 -6.43 -0.40 -6.50
CA LEU A 64 -5.90 0.51 -5.48
C LEU A 64 -4.52 0.07 -5.00
N VAL A 65 -4.33 -1.23 -4.75
CA VAL A 65 -3.02 -1.80 -4.37
C VAL A 65 -2.01 -1.61 -5.50
N ARG A 66 -2.39 -1.85 -6.77
CA ARG A 66 -1.53 -1.58 -7.92
C ARG A 66 -1.06 -0.13 -7.94
N ASP A 67 -1.98 0.82 -7.71
CA ASP A 67 -1.65 2.26 -7.71
C ASP A 67 -0.69 2.62 -6.56
N LEU A 68 -0.82 1.98 -5.39
CA LEU A 68 0.10 2.14 -4.26
C LEU A 68 1.49 1.56 -4.60
N MET A 69 1.54 0.35 -5.17
CA MET A 69 2.78 -0.26 -5.65
C MET A 69 3.47 0.61 -6.72
N GLU A 70 2.70 1.15 -7.66
CA GLU A 70 3.23 2.00 -8.71
C GLU A 70 3.84 3.28 -8.15
N LYS A 71 3.17 3.95 -7.20
CA LYS A 71 3.72 5.14 -6.52
C LYS A 71 5.04 4.81 -5.81
N HIS A 72 5.06 3.73 -5.05
CA HIS A 72 6.24 3.31 -4.30
C HIS A 72 7.41 2.97 -5.24
N PHE A 73 7.21 2.08 -6.20
CA PHE A 73 8.30 1.63 -7.07
C PHE A 73 8.74 2.68 -8.10
N THR A 74 7.86 3.57 -8.58
CA THR A 74 8.27 4.69 -9.44
C THR A 74 9.10 5.73 -8.68
N SER A 75 8.88 5.92 -7.40
CA SER A 75 9.76 6.76 -6.56
C SER A 75 11.18 6.19 -6.48
N GLU A 76 11.35 4.88 -6.61
CA GLU A 76 12.63 4.16 -6.67
C GLU A 76 13.18 4.02 -8.10
N GLY A 77 12.48 4.54 -9.10
CA GLY A 77 12.89 4.49 -10.51
C GLY A 77 12.56 3.18 -11.23
N ALA A 78 11.70 2.34 -10.65
CA ALA A 78 11.22 1.12 -11.29
C ALA A 78 10.14 1.40 -12.37
N PRO A 79 9.93 0.49 -13.34
CA PRO A 79 8.86 0.62 -14.33
C PRO A 79 7.47 0.49 -13.68
N ALA A 80 6.44 0.91 -14.43
CA ALA A 80 5.05 0.77 -14.00
C ALA A 80 4.66 -0.67 -13.64
N VAL A 81 3.73 -0.82 -12.69
CA VAL A 81 3.26 -2.12 -12.23
C VAL A 81 2.09 -2.60 -13.11
N THR A 82 2.26 -3.77 -13.71
CA THR A 82 1.20 -4.43 -14.49
C THR A 82 0.32 -5.28 -13.58
N LEU A 83 -0.95 -4.88 -13.42
CA LEU A 83 -1.95 -5.70 -12.73
C LEU A 83 -2.55 -6.74 -13.68
N ILE A 84 -2.46 -8.02 -13.31
CA ILE A 84 -3.22 -9.12 -13.91
C ILE A 84 -4.25 -9.57 -12.86
N ASN A 85 -5.53 -9.31 -13.13
CA ASN A 85 -6.61 -9.74 -12.25
C ASN A 85 -7.35 -10.92 -12.89
N ARG A 86 -7.24 -12.11 -12.27
CA ARG A 86 -7.90 -13.37 -12.69
C ARG A 86 -9.06 -13.76 -11.79
N ALA A 87 -9.43 -12.90 -10.83
CA ALA A 87 -10.50 -13.21 -9.89
C ALA A 87 -11.84 -13.47 -10.58
N VAL A 88 -12.54 -14.51 -10.12
CA VAL A 88 -13.81 -14.98 -10.67
C VAL A 88 -14.90 -14.89 -9.61
N PRO A 89 -15.94 -14.04 -9.80
CA PRO A 89 -17.05 -13.98 -8.87
C PRO A 89 -17.67 -15.35 -8.62
N GLY A 90 -17.90 -15.71 -7.35
CA GLY A 90 -18.45 -17.01 -6.96
C GLY A 90 -17.41 -18.12 -6.79
N GLU A 91 -16.12 -17.84 -6.98
CA GLU A 91 -15.04 -18.82 -6.83
C GLU A 91 -14.96 -19.37 -5.40
N THR A 92 -14.82 -20.68 -5.29
CA THR A 92 -14.52 -21.40 -4.05
C THR A 92 -13.13 -22.01 -4.13
N THR A 93 -12.59 -22.46 -3.01
CA THR A 93 -11.30 -23.17 -2.99
C THR A 93 -11.31 -24.42 -3.87
N THR A 94 -12.42 -25.15 -3.89
CA THR A 94 -12.58 -26.36 -4.73
C THR A 94 -12.61 -26.01 -6.22
N SER A 95 -13.41 -25.00 -6.61
CA SER A 95 -13.48 -24.61 -8.04
C SER A 95 -12.18 -23.96 -8.51
N PHE A 96 -11.49 -23.22 -7.64
CA PHE A 96 -10.17 -22.65 -7.93
C PHE A 96 -9.13 -23.74 -8.28
N LEU A 97 -9.07 -24.80 -7.47
CA LEU A 97 -8.13 -25.92 -7.70
C LEU A 97 -8.40 -26.69 -8.98
N ALA A 98 -9.67 -26.83 -9.37
CA ALA A 98 -10.10 -27.61 -10.54
C ALA A 98 -10.32 -26.77 -11.79
N GLY A 99 -10.35 -25.44 -11.66
CA GLY A 99 -10.85 -24.51 -12.66
C GLY A 99 -9.81 -23.78 -13.47
N ASP A 100 -10.33 -22.84 -14.23
CA ASP A 100 -9.55 -22.06 -15.18
C ASP A 100 -8.70 -20.99 -14.49
N GLN A 101 -9.14 -20.47 -13.35
CA GLN A 101 -8.43 -19.39 -12.67
C GLN A 101 -7.00 -19.77 -12.29
N LEU A 102 -6.80 -20.94 -11.66
CA LEU A 102 -5.45 -21.44 -11.32
C LEU A 102 -4.64 -21.76 -12.57
N ARG A 103 -5.26 -22.35 -13.59
CA ARG A 103 -4.58 -22.65 -14.86
C ARG A 103 -4.09 -21.38 -15.54
N GLU A 104 -4.92 -20.35 -15.61
CA GLU A 104 -4.56 -19.05 -16.20
C GLU A 104 -3.52 -18.31 -15.37
N ALA A 105 -3.62 -18.35 -14.04
CA ALA A 105 -2.60 -17.79 -13.15
C ALA A 105 -1.22 -18.43 -13.38
N ARG A 106 -1.16 -19.75 -13.53
CA ARG A 106 0.09 -20.47 -13.88
C ARG A 106 0.64 -20.01 -15.23
N ALA A 107 -0.21 -19.88 -16.24
CA ALA A 107 0.21 -19.40 -17.56
C ALA A 107 0.72 -17.94 -17.52
N ASP A 108 0.10 -17.05 -16.75
CA ASP A 108 0.54 -15.67 -16.58
C ASP A 108 1.90 -15.58 -15.87
N ILE A 109 2.11 -16.39 -14.83
CA ILE A 109 3.39 -16.48 -14.12
C ILE A 109 4.50 -16.98 -15.06
N GLU A 110 4.23 -18.01 -15.85
CA GLU A 110 5.17 -18.55 -16.83
C GLU A 110 5.47 -17.52 -17.93
N ALA A 111 4.45 -16.84 -18.44
CA ALA A 111 4.61 -15.78 -19.42
C ALA A 111 5.42 -14.60 -18.87
N ALA A 112 5.23 -14.20 -17.59
CA ALA A 112 6.05 -13.20 -16.92
C ALA A 112 7.52 -13.64 -16.87
N ARG A 113 7.77 -14.88 -16.42
CA ARG A 113 9.12 -15.47 -16.38
C ARG A 113 9.79 -15.49 -17.76
N ALA A 114 9.06 -15.91 -18.80
CA ALA A 114 9.58 -16.02 -20.15
C ALA A 114 10.03 -14.66 -20.74
N ARG A 115 9.41 -13.55 -20.36
CA ARG A 115 9.79 -12.20 -20.81
C ARG A 115 10.71 -11.45 -19.86
N GLY A 116 11.16 -12.10 -18.77
CA GLY A 116 12.04 -11.49 -17.78
C GLY A 116 11.34 -10.46 -16.86
N ALA A 117 10.02 -10.54 -16.75
CA ALA A 117 9.25 -9.77 -15.78
C ALA A 117 9.27 -10.46 -14.40
N GLU A 118 9.15 -9.68 -13.34
CA GLU A 118 9.08 -10.16 -11.97
C GLU A 118 7.63 -10.13 -11.47
N VAL A 119 7.09 -11.29 -11.07
CA VAL A 119 5.86 -11.31 -10.26
C VAL A 119 6.24 -10.84 -8.85
N ARG A 120 5.86 -9.62 -8.54
CA ARG A 120 6.25 -8.95 -7.30
C ARG A 120 5.33 -9.27 -6.13
N ALA A 121 4.02 -9.33 -6.44
CA ALA A 121 3.00 -9.64 -5.45
C ALA A 121 1.91 -10.53 -6.05
N VAL A 122 1.35 -11.38 -5.20
CA VAL A 122 0.11 -12.14 -5.47
C VAL A 122 -0.85 -11.91 -4.32
N THR A 123 -2.05 -11.40 -4.60
CA THR A 123 -3.12 -11.36 -3.58
C THR A 123 -4.12 -12.46 -3.82
N VAL A 124 -4.60 -13.08 -2.73
CA VAL A 124 -5.56 -14.18 -2.76
C VAL A 124 -6.71 -13.86 -1.82
N THR A 125 -7.87 -13.56 -2.38
CA THR A 125 -9.14 -13.39 -1.65
C THR A 125 -10.05 -14.55 -2.03
N LEU A 126 -9.94 -15.67 -1.29
CA LEU A 126 -10.56 -16.94 -1.60
C LEU A 126 -11.06 -17.64 -0.34
N GLY A 127 -12.29 -18.14 -0.36
CA GLY A 127 -12.93 -18.82 0.76
C GLY A 127 -14.28 -18.23 1.17
N GLY A 128 -14.60 -16.98 0.80
CA GLY A 128 -15.88 -16.35 1.11
C GLY A 128 -17.07 -17.15 0.59
N ASN A 129 -16.97 -17.72 -0.61
CA ASN A 129 -18.03 -18.54 -1.17
C ASN A 129 -18.10 -19.93 -0.55
N ASP A 130 -17.00 -20.45 0.00
CA ASP A 130 -17.00 -21.68 0.81
C ASP A 130 -17.85 -21.47 2.07
N ILE A 131 -17.67 -20.31 2.75
CA ILE A 131 -18.46 -19.92 3.93
C ILE A 131 -19.94 -19.66 3.56
N LEU A 132 -20.20 -18.87 2.51
CA LEU A 132 -21.56 -18.46 2.13
C LEU A 132 -22.46 -19.64 1.73
N ARG A 133 -21.89 -20.69 1.14
CA ARG A 133 -22.65 -21.92 0.79
C ARG A 133 -23.17 -22.67 2.01
N LEU A 134 -22.64 -22.40 3.19
CA LEU A 134 -23.03 -23.01 4.45
C LEU A 134 -24.00 -22.14 5.24
N ALA A 135 -24.42 -20.99 4.69
CA ALA A 135 -25.41 -20.14 5.33
C ALA A 135 -26.75 -20.89 5.46
N GLY A 136 -27.26 -20.98 6.69
CA GLY A 136 -28.48 -21.72 6.99
C GLY A 136 -28.33 -23.24 7.12
N SER A 137 -27.13 -23.80 6.90
CA SER A 137 -26.82 -25.20 7.14
C SER A 137 -26.79 -25.54 8.63
N ASP A 138 -26.97 -26.81 8.93
CA ASP A 138 -26.80 -27.31 10.30
C ASP A 138 -25.32 -27.40 10.71
N GLU A 139 -25.08 -27.71 11.99
CA GLU A 139 -23.72 -27.76 12.54
C GLU A 139 -22.86 -28.84 11.87
N ALA A 140 -23.44 -30.00 11.52
CA ALA A 140 -22.69 -31.10 10.89
C ALA A 140 -22.27 -30.73 9.46
N GLU A 141 -23.13 -30.07 8.69
CA GLU A 141 -22.83 -29.58 7.37
C GLU A 141 -21.76 -28.47 7.41
N ARG A 142 -21.87 -27.53 8.35
CA ARG A 142 -20.87 -26.47 8.57
C ARG A 142 -19.52 -27.06 8.95
N GLN A 143 -19.50 -28.08 9.83
CA GLN A 143 -18.25 -28.76 10.20
C GLN A 143 -17.63 -29.49 9.01
N ALA A 144 -18.43 -30.19 8.21
CA ALA A 144 -17.94 -30.86 7.01
C ALA A 144 -17.37 -29.87 5.98
N GLY A 145 -18.01 -28.72 5.79
CA GLY A 145 -17.52 -27.65 4.95
C GLY A 145 -16.19 -27.04 5.44
N LEU A 146 -16.08 -26.83 6.75
CA LEU A 146 -14.83 -26.36 7.37
C LEU A 146 -13.70 -27.39 7.20
N ASP A 147 -13.99 -28.70 7.36
CA ASP A 147 -12.99 -29.75 7.19
C ASP A 147 -12.54 -29.88 5.72
N GLN A 148 -13.46 -29.69 4.78
CA GLN A 148 -13.08 -29.56 3.36
C GLN A 148 -12.18 -28.33 3.13
N PHE A 149 -12.54 -27.18 3.69
CA PHE A 149 -11.77 -25.95 3.55
C PHE A 149 -10.35 -26.07 4.14
N ARG A 150 -10.20 -26.77 5.27
CA ARG A 150 -8.89 -27.11 5.86
C ARG A 150 -7.98 -27.91 4.92
N THR A 151 -8.56 -28.57 3.93
CA THR A 151 -7.79 -29.31 2.92
C THR A 151 -7.57 -28.47 1.66
N THR A 152 -8.59 -27.78 1.20
CA THR A 152 -8.57 -27.13 -0.11
C THR A 152 -7.88 -25.76 -0.10
N PHE A 153 -8.01 -24.96 0.96
CA PHE A 153 -7.37 -23.66 1.01
C PHE A 153 -5.84 -23.74 1.07
N PRO A 154 -5.21 -24.55 1.95
CA PRO A 154 -3.76 -24.71 1.91
C PRO A 154 -3.27 -25.31 0.58
N ALA A 155 -4.03 -26.24 -0.03
CA ALA A 155 -3.69 -26.77 -1.36
C ALA A 155 -3.71 -25.68 -2.45
N ALA A 156 -4.64 -24.73 -2.37
CA ALA A 156 -4.68 -23.59 -3.29
C ALA A 156 -3.44 -22.70 -3.15
N LEU A 157 -3.02 -22.39 -1.91
CA LEU A 157 -1.81 -21.61 -1.67
C LEU A 157 -0.55 -22.34 -2.13
N ALA A 158 -0.43 -23.63 -1.81
CA ALA A 158 0.69 -24.47 -2.26
C ALA A 158 0.79 -24.51 -3.79
N ALA A 159 -0.35 -24.62 -4.50
CA ALA A 159 -0.38 -24.59 -5.96
C ALA A 159 0.07 -23.27 -6.58
N ILE A 160 -0.22 -22.14 -5.92
CA ILE A 160 0.27 -20.80 -6.30
C ILE A 160 1.78 -20.72 -6.05
N ARG A 161 2.24 -21.14 -4.87
CA ARG A 161 3.66 -21.17 -4.51
C ARG A 161 4.48 -22.04 -5.48
N GLU A 162 3.97 -23.22 -5.82
CA GLU A 162 4.57 -24.10 -6.83
C GLU A 162 4.72 -23.39 -8.19
N ALA A 163 3.69 -22.70 -8.65
CA ALA A 163 3.74 -21.96 -9.91
C ALA A 163 4.77 -20.84 -9.91
N LEU A 164 4.90 -20.14 -8.80
CA LEU A 164 5.92 -19.08 -8.61
C LEU A 164 7.34 -19.65 -8.58
N GLY A 165 7.54 -20.87 -8.06
CA GLY A 165 8.86 -21.48 -7.93
C GLY A 165 9.81 -20.59 -7.12
N GLU A 166 10.96 -20.25 -7.70
CA GLU A 166 11.98 -19.40 -7.05
C GLU A 166 11.73 -17.89 -7.20
N MET A 167 10.64 -17.48 -7.83
CA MET A 167 10.32 -16.04 -7.94
C MET A 167 10.08 -15.45 -6.55
N PRO A 168 10.70 -14.31 -6.20
CA PRO A 168 10.59 -13.69 -4.88
C PRO A 168 9.26 -12.92 -4.73
N ALA A 169 8.14 -13.55 -5.10
CA ALA A 169 6.82 -12.93 -5.02
C ALA A 169 6.28 -12.98 -3.58
N ASP A 170 5.83 -11.83 -3.08
CA ASP A 170 5.07 -11.77 -1.84
C ASP A 170 3.64 -12.24 -2.07
N ILE A 171 3.18 -13.22 -1.29
CA ILE A 171 1.79 -13.66 -1.29
C ILE A 171 1.08 -13.03 -0.10
N VAL A 172 -0.04 -12.35 -0.35
CA VAL A 172 -0.93 -11.81 0.68
C VAL A 172 -2.30 -12.45 0.54
N VAL A 173 -2.78 -13.05 1.61
CA VAL A 173 -4.16 -13.56 1.68
C VAL A 173 -5.01 -12.61 2.50
N THR A 174 -6.31 -12.50 2.17
CA THR A 174 -7.26 -11.74 2.97
C THR A 174 -8.11 -12.67 3.82
N THR A 175 -8.44 -12.27 5.06
CA THR A 175 -9.55 -12.86 5.80
C THR A 175 -10.88 -12.26 5.35
N TYR A 176 -12.00 -12.83 5.79
CA TYR A 176 -13.35 -12.36 5.47
C TYR A 176 -14.01 -11.73 6.68
N TYR A 177 -14.74 -10.63 6.45
CA TYR A 177 -15.58 -9.99 7.45
C TYR A 177 -16.86 -10.77 7.71
N ASP A 178 -17.33 -10.71 8.96
CA ASP A 178 -18.62 -11.25 9.37
C ASP A 178 -19.73 -10.22 9.18
N LEU A 179 -20.77 -10.60 8.43
CA LEU A 179 -21.93 -9.74 8.17
C LEU A 179 -22.94 -9.72 9.31
N SER A 180 -22.90 -10.72 10.20
CA SER A 180 -23.82 -10.81 11.35
C SER A 180 -23.46 -9.82 12.45
N GLU A 181 -22.23 -9.31 12.47
CA GLU A 181 -21.68 -8.51 13.57
C GLU A 181 -21.82 -9.18 14.93
N GLY A 182 -21.89 -10.52 14.93
CA GLY A 182 -22.04 -11.35 16.11
C GLY A 182 -20.75 -11.45 16.93
N ASN A 183 -20.85 -12.17 18.06
CA ASN A 183 -19.70 -12.44 18.90
C ASN A 183 -18.96 -13.72 18.40
N PRO A 184 -17.72 -13.61 17.88
CA PRO A 184 -16.98 -14.76 17.41
C PRO A 184 -16.54 -15.74 18.51
N ALA A 185 -16.68 -15.36 19.79
CA ALA A 185 -16.46 -16.25 20.93
C ALA A 185 -17.69 -17.11 21.27
N GLU A 186 -18.85 -16.79 20.69
CA GLU A 186 -20.09 -17.56 20.90
C GLU A 186 -20.10 -18.76 19.94
N GLN A 187 -19.76 -19.91 20.48
CA GLN A 187 -19.66 -21.15 19.71
C GLN A 187 -20.96 -21.45 18.95
N GLY A 188 -20.84 -21.78 17.67
CA GLY A 188 -21.96 -22.12 16.78
C GLY A 188 -22.67 -20.91 16.16
N SER A 189 -22.36 -19.67 16.58
CA SER A 189 -22.84 -18.46 15.90
C SER A 189 -22.25 -18.32 14.50
N ASP A 190 -22.87 -17.53 13.63
CA ASP A 190 -22.32 -17.23 12.31
C ASP A 190 -20.94 -16.58 12.40
N ALA A 191 -20.77 -15.62 13.34
CA ALA A 191 -19.49 -14.99 13.63
C ALA A 191 -18.41 -15.99 14.05
N TRP A 192 -18.77 -16.98 14.88
CA TRP A 192 -17.83 -18.04 15.29
C TRP A 192 -17.40 -18.89 14.10
N TRP A 193 -18.33 -19.28 13.22
CA TRP A 193 -18.01 -20.05 12.03
C TRP A 193 -17.08 -19.26 11.08
N VAL A 194 -17.39 -17.99 10.81
CA VAL A 194 -16.49 -17.13 10.00
C VAL A 194 -15.10 -17.07 10.61
N ALA A 195 -14.99 -16.93 11.94
CA ALA A 195 -13.72 -16.92 12.65
C ALA A 195 -12.94 -18.25 12.48
N GLN A 196 -13.64 -19.41 12.46
CA GLN A 196 -12.98 -20.71 12.21
C GLN A 196 -12.39 -20.79 10.80
N PHE A 197 -13.11 -20.33 9.77
CA PHE A 197 -12.56 -20.27 8.40
C PHE A 197 -11.40 -19.30 8.31
N ASN A 198 -11.50 -18.12 8.92
CA ASN A 198 -10.41 -17.15 8.95
C ASN A 198 -9.16 -17.70 9.65
N GLU A 199 -9.33 -18.52 10.68
CA GLU A 199 -8.20 -19.18 11.35
C GLU A 199 -7.50 -20.16 10.42
N VAL A 200 -8.23 -20.92 9.59
CA VAL A 200 -7.63 -21.77 8.55
C VAL A 200 -6.82 -20.92 7.56
N ILE A 201 -7.34 -19.75 7.16
CA ILE A 201 -6.62 -18.83 6.27
C ILE A 201 -5.30 -18.39 6.91
N ARG A 202 -5.32 -17.95 8.18
CA ARG A 202 -4.13 -17.49 8.90
C ARG A 202 -3.08 -18.60 9.05
N GLN A 203 -3.52 -19.80 9.45
CA GLN A 203 -2.64 -20.96 9.63
C GLN A 203 -2.01 -21.41 8.31
N SER A 204 -2.80 -21.44 7.24
CA SER A 204 -2.30 -21.80 5.90
C SER A 204 -1.32 -20.76 5.37
N ALA A 205 -1.60 -19.47 5.57
CA ALA A 205 -0.68 -18.40 5.22
C ALA A 205 0.67 -18.55 5.94
N ALA A 206 0.64 -18.81 7.24
CA ALA A 206 1.85 -18.99 8.02
C ALA A 206 2.67 -20.21 7.54
N ALA A 207 2.00 -21.32 7.19
CA ALA A 207 2.65 -22.52 6.69
C ALA A 207 3.34 -22.32 5.33
N GLU A 208 2.74 -21.52 4.45
CA GLU A 208 3.24 -21.24 3.09
C GLU A 208 4.10 -19.96 3.02
N GLY A 209 4.43 -19.34 4.16
CA GLY A 209 5.17 -18.08 4.18
C GLY A 209 4.45 -16.92 3.49
N ALA A 210 3.12 -16.96 3.45
CA ALA A 210 2.29 -15.86 2.99
C ALA A 210 1.95 -14.90 4.14
N ARG A 211 1.66 -13.65 3.80
CA ARG A 211 1.24 -12.63 4.77
C ARG A 211 -0.29 -12.53 4.79
N VAL A 212 -0.84 -12.01 5.86
CA VAL A 212 -2.29 -11.88 6.05
C VAL A 212 -2.67 -10.41 6.10
N ALA A 213 -3.57 -10.00 5.22
CA ALA A 213 -4.35 -8.77 5.35
C ALA A 213 -5.61 -9.11 6.16
N ASP A 214 -5.59 -8.87 7.46
CA ASP A 214 -6.62 -9.30 8.38
C ASP A 214 -7.83 -8.37 8.37
N VAL A 215 -8.76 -8.63 7.47
CA VAL A 215 -9.94 -7.81 7.21
C VAL A 215 -10.97 -7.93 8.32
N GLU A 216 -11.16 -9.14 8.88
CA GLU A 216 -12.22 -9.43 9.83
C GLU A 216 -12.26 -8.50 11.06
N PRO A 217 -11.16 -8.33 11.84
CA PRO A 217 -11.22 -7.49 13.03
C PRO A 217 -11.42 -6.01 12.73
N VAL A 218 -10.97 -5.56 11.56
CA VAL A 218 -11.03 -4.15 11.15
C VAL A 218 -12.43 -3.78 10.66
N PHE A 219 -13.13 -4.71 9.99
CA PHE A 219 -14.49 -4.50 9.52
C PHE A 219 -15.53 -4.61 10.64
N ARG A 220 -15.20 -5.27 11.76
CA ARG A 220 -16.11 -5.40 12.90
C ARG A 220 -16.51 -4.03 13.44
N GLY A 221 -17.83 -3.80 13.54
CA GLY A 221 -18.41 -2.52 13.90
C GLY A 221 -18.52 -1.50 12.77
N ASN A 222 -18.00 -1.82 11.57
CA ASN A 222 -18.02 -0.94 10.40
C ASN A 222 -18.75 -1.56 9.19
N ILE A 223 -19.42 -2.69 9.35
CA ILE A 223 -20.05 -3.43 8.25
C ILE A 223 -20.98 -2.54 7.43
N ARG A 224 -21.83 -1.73 8.08
CA ARG A 224 -22.79 -0.86 7.39
C ARG A 224 -22.14 0.32 6.66
N GLU A 225 -20.98 0.75 7.10
CA GLU A 225 -20.23 1.83 6.47
C GLU A 225 -19.40 1.33 5.29
N TRP A 226 -18.82 0.13 5.39
CA TRP A 226 -17.84 -0.39 4.43
C TRP A 226 -18.38 -1.47 3.50
N THR A 227 -19.64 -1.86 3.66
CA THR A 227 -20.32 -2.80 2.76
C THR A 227 -21.66 -2.22 2.28
N TRP A 228 -22.31 -2.92 1.36
CA TRP A 228 -23.67 -2.62 0.94
C TRP A 228 -24.72 -3.37 1.80
N TYR A 229 -24.29 -4.06 2.85
CA TYR A 229 -25.20 -4.82 3.72
C TYR A 229 -26.27 -3.90 4.36
N PRO A 230 -27.55 -4.30 4.40
CA PRO A 230 -28.09 -5.63 4.07
C PRO A 230 -28.56 -5.81 2.61
N SER A 231 -28.42 -4.81 1.73
CA SER A 231 -28.87 -4.90 0.33
C SER A 231 -27.96 -5.77 -0.52
N ASP A 232 -26.69 -5.85 -0.20
CA ASP A 232 -25.69 -6.68 -0.84
C ASP A 232 -24.57 -7.02 0.16
N ILE A 233 -23.92 -8.17 -0.02
CA ILE A 233 -22.91 -8.68 0.92
C ILE A 233 -21.50 -8.10 0.67
N HIS A 234 -21.29 -7.44 -0.47
CA HIS A 234 -19.97 -7.02 -0.89
C HIS A 234 -19.53 -5.71 -0.24
N ALA A 235 -18.23 -5.55 -0.14
CA ALA A 235 -17.61 -4.30 0.24
C ALA A 235 -17.98 -3.19 -0.77
N ASN A 236 -18.27 -1.99 -0.26
CA ASN A 236 -18.45 -0.79 -1.07
C ASN A 236 -17.11 -0.13 -1.39
N ASN A 237 -17.10 1.06 -2.00
CA ASN A 237 -15.85 1.75 -2.32
C ASN A 237 -14.96 2.02 -1.11
N ALA A 238 -15.54 2.36 0.05
CA ALA A 238 -14.79 2.60 1.28
C ALA A 238 -14.20 1.29 1.83
N GLY A 239 -14.99 0.21 1.83
CA GLY A 239 -14.51 -1.10 2.23
C GLY A 239 -13.38 -1.62 1.33
N HIS A 240 -13.49 -1.44 0.02
CA HIS A 240 -12.38 -1.79 -0.89
C HIS A 240 -11.13 -0.94 -0.65
N ALA A 241 -11.26 0.33 -0.31
CA ALA A 241 -10.12 1.18 0.05
C ALA A 241 -9.46 0.67 1.34
N GLU A 242 -10.25 0.23 2.31
CA GLU A 242 -9.74 -0.33 3.56
C GLU A 242 -9.05 -1.69 3.34
N ILE A 243 -9.64 -2.58 2.52
CA ILE A 243 -8.96 -3.84 2.13
C ILE A 243 -7.62 -3.54 1.43
N ALA A 244 -7.59 -2.55 0.54
CA ALA A 244 -6.35 -2.15 -0.14
C ALA A 244 -5.29 -1.65 0.84
N ARG A 245 -5.68 -0.87 1.85
CA ARG A 245 -4.78 -0.40 2.91
C ARG A 245 -4.20 -1.57 3.71
N LEU A 246 -5.03 -2.53 4.10
CA LEU A 246 -4.59 -3.72 4.84
C LEU A 246 -3.66 -4.61 4.00
N VAL A 247 -3.95 -4.79 2.72
CA VAL A 247 -3.06 -5.51 1.79
C VAL A 247 -1.74 -4.77 1.64
N TRP A 248 -1.76 -3.44 1.50
CA TRP A 248 -0.55 -2.62 1.43
C TRP A 248 0.32 -2.77 2.67
N GLN A 249 -0.27 -2.70 3.85
CA GLN A 249 0.42 -2.94 5.13
C GLN A 249 1.01 -4.35 5.19
N ALA A 250 0.26 -5.36 4.77
CA ALA A 250 0.74 -6.74 4.75
C ALA A 250 1.89 -6.94 3.75
N LEU A 251 1.91 -6.26 2.61
CA LEU A 251 3.03 -6.27 1.66
C LEU A 251 4.30 -5.71 2.27
N GLY A 252 4.21 -4.71 3.15
CA GLY A 252 5.34 -4.16 3.90
C GLY A 252 6.45 -3.58 3.02
N TYR A 253 6.10 -3.06 1.84
CA TYR A 253 7.07 -2.45 0.93
C TYR A 253 7.51 -1.08 1.44
N ASP A 254 6.58 -0.31 1.99
CA ASP A 254 6.84 1.00 2.54
C ASP A 254 7.27 0.89 4.01
N GLN A 255 8.51 1.25 4.29
CA GLN A 255 9.10 1.25 5.63
C GLN A 255 9.52 2.66 6.06
N GLU A 256 9.31 3.65 5.19
CA GLU A 256 9.74 5.02 5.43
C GLU A 256 8.64 5.80 6.17
N PRO A 257 8.92 6.37 7.33
CA PRO A 257 7.94 7.21 8.02
C PRO A 257 7.66 8.52 7.27
N PRO A 258 6.46 9.09 7.42
CA PRO A 258 6.15 10.39 6.84
C PRO A 258 7.04 11.50 7.42
N THR A 259 7.29 12.53 6.63
CA THR A 259 7.91 13.75 7.14
C THR A 259 6.87 14.63 7.82
N VAL A 260 7.20 15.24 8.97
CA VAL A 260 6.29 16.09 9.76
C VAL A 260 6.96 17.39 10.15
N THR A 261 6.30 18.52 9.93
CA THR A 261 6.77 19.83 10.35
C THR A 261 5.62 20.67 10.91
N ILE A 262 5.77 21.18 12.14
CA ILE A 262 4.84 22.14 12.73
C ILE A 262 5.22 23.53 12.21
N GLU A 263 4.39 24.11 11.33
CA GLU A 263 4.59 25.45 10.81
C GLU A 263 4.05 26.52 11.79
N ARG A 264 3.02 26.15 12.58
CA ARG A 264 2.42 26.99 13.63
C ARG A 264 1.81 26.13 14.72
N PRO A 265 1.82 26.58 15.99
CA PRO A 265 2.54 27.78 16.45
C PRO A 265 4.06 27.59 16.38
N ALA A 266 4.82 28.68 16.41
CA ALA A 266 6.26 28.63 16.67
C ALA A 266 6.49 28.40 18.17
N ALA A 267 7.70 27.96 18.53
CA ALA A 267 8.11 27.83 19.93
C ALA A 267 8.03 29.16 20.66
N GLY A 268 7.65 29.12 21.93
CA GLY A 268 7.59 30.31 22.80
C GLY A 268 6.18 30.82 23.07
N PRO A 269 6.01 32.13 23.39
CA PRO A 269 4.74 32.63 23.88
C PRO A 269 3.64 32.67 22.82
N LEU A 270 2.47 32.20 23.21
CA LEU A 270 1.26 32.27 22.37
C LEU A 270 0.59 33.63 22.55
N GLY A 271 0.13 34.23 21.44
CA GLY A 271 -0.64 35.46 21.48
C GLY A 271 -2.10 35.28 21.93
N ARG A 272 -2.59 34.05 22.02
CA ARG A 272 -3.98 33.70 22.41
C ARG A 272 -4.07 32.27 22.89
N ARG A 273 -5.11 31.96 23.67
CA ARG A 273 -5.38 30.60 24.18
C ARG A 273 -6.10 29.68 23.16
N THR A 274 -6.34 30.13 21.93
CA THR A 274 -6.92 29.34 20.84
C THR A 274 -6.02 29.42 19.60
N PRO A 275 -4.77 28.94 19.68
CA PRO A 275 -3.87 28.98 18.52
C PRO A 275 -4.35 28.06 17.40
N THR A 276 -4.12 28.49 16.17
CA THR A 276 -4.22 27.60 15.01
C THR A 276 -2.96 26.74 14.96
N VAL A 277 -3.15 25.43 14.89
CA VAL A 277 -2.09 24.47 14.63
C VAL A 277 -2.07 24.20 13.12
N ARG A 278 -0.92 24.46 12.49
CA ARG A 278 -0.69 24.23 11.07
C ARG A 278 0.51 23.32 10.92
N VAL A 279 0.31 22.22 10.18
CA VAL A 279 1.30 21.17 10.02
C VAL A 279 1.45 20.82 8.55
N ARG A 280 2.68 20.64 8.11
CA ARG A 280 2.99 19.98 6.86
C ARG A 280 3.40 18.54 7.16
N ALA A 281 2.74 17.59 6.52
CA ALA A 281 3.09 16.17 6.59
C ALA A 281 3.01 15.59 5.17
N ASP A 282 4.07 14.96 4.75
CA ASP A 282 4.21 14.38 3.41
C ASP A 282 4.81 12.97 3.48
N ASP A 283 4.35 12.12 2.57
CA ASP A 283 4.83 10.77 2.37
C ASP A 283 4.71 10.36 0.90
N ALA A 284 5.58 9.47 0.41
CA ALA A 284 5.62 9.05 -1.00
C ALA A 284 4.34 8.35 -1.44
N VAL A 285 3.73 7.56 -0.57
CA VAL A 285 2.51 6.80 -0.85
C VAL A 285 1.27 7.56 -0.35
N GLY A 286 1.36 8.19 0.82
CA GLY A 286 0.36 9.10 1.35
C GLY A 286 0.18 9.04 2.86
N VAL A 287 -0.19 10.17 3.44
CA VAL A 287 -0.49 10.33 4.87
C VAL A 287 -1.98 10.07 5.10
N THR A 288 -2.30 9.19 6.06
CA THR A 288 -3.69 8.83 6.40
C THR A 288 -4.23 9.62 7.58
N ARG A 289 -3.36 9.97 8.54
CA ARG A 289 -3.79 10.62 9.77
C ARG A 289 -2.73 11.58 10.29
N VAL A 290 -3.17 12.73 10.80
CA VAL A 290 -2.31 13.66 11.53
C VAL A 290 -3.02 14.07 12.83
N GLU A 291 -2.45 13.69 13.95
CA GLU A 291 -3.01 13.87 15.28
C GLU A 291 -2.28 14.99 16.02
N LEU A 292 -3.04 15.77 16.78
CA LEU A 292 -2.52 16.71 17.78
C LEU A 292 -2.63 16.09 19.16
N LEU A 293 -1.51 16.02 19.86
CA LEU A 293 -1.43 15.70 21.27
C LEU A 293 -0.89 16.93 22.03
N VAL A 294 -1.32 17.11 23.28
CA VAL A 294 -0.81 18.13 24.18
C VAL A 294 -0.36 17.45 25.47
N ASP A 295 0.89 17.65 25.84
CA ASP A 295 1.54 16.96 26.96
C ASP A 295 1.27 15.45 26.95
N GLY A 296 1.37 14.85 25.75
CA GLY A 296 1.16 13.42 25.50
C GLY A 296 -0.31 12.98 25.41
N THR A 297 -1.27 13.87 25.69
CA THR A 297 -2.70 13.54 25.64
C THR A 297 -3.29 13.90 24.28
N TYR A 298 -3.99 12.93 23.64
CA TYR A 298 -4.69 13.17 22.38
C TYR A 298 -5.77 14.25 22.53
N VAL A 299 -5.78 15.18 21.57
CA VAL A 299 -6.74 16.29 21.54
C VAL A 299 -7.68 16.16 20.34
N GLN A 300 -7.13 16.03 19.12
CA GLN A 300 -7.92 15.97 17.90
C GLN A 300 -7.09 15.48 16.70
N ASP A 301 -7.78 15.08 15.65
CA ASP A 301 -7.19 14.94 14.32
C ASP A 301 -7.15 16.30 13.62
N LEU A 302 -6.04 16.57 12.92
CA LEU A 302 -5.90 17.74 12.07
C LEU A 302 -6.44 17.45 10.68
N ARG A 303 -7.19 18.39 10.12
CA ARG A 303 -7.83 18.24 8.82
C ARG A 303 -6.92 18.73 7.71
N TYR A 304 -6.74 17.91 6.67
CA TYR A 304 -6.04 18.32 5.45
C TYR A 304 -6.84 19.37 4.67
N ILE A 305 -6.19 20.48 4.30
CA ILE A 305 -6.77 21.56 3.48
C ILE A 305 -5.99 21.63 2.16
N PRO A 306 -6.53 21.06 1.06
CA PRO A 306 -5.80 20.96 -0.21
C PRO A 306 -5.31 22.29 -0.76
N SER A 307 -6.11 23.35 -0.64
CA SER A 307 -5.73 24.70 -1.10
C SER A 307 -4.54 25.31 -0.36
N GLN A 308 -4.17 24.76 0.79
CA GLN A 308 -3.05 25.21 1.62
C GLN A 308 -1.90 24.20 1.64
N GLY A 309 -2.10 22.99 1.14
CA GLY A 309 -1.14 21.89 1.22
C GLY A 309 -0.71 21.59 2.67
N ALA A 310 -1.64 21.69 3.63
CA ALA A 310 -1.34 21.56 5.04
C ALA A 310 -2.51 21.00 5.85
N TYR A 311 -2.20 20.40 6.99
CA TYR A 311 -3.16 19.97 7.99
C TYR A 311 -3.40 21.09 8.99
N LEU A 312 -4.66 21.32 9.35
CA LEU A 312 -5.09 22.42 10.20
C LEU A 312 -6.03 21.95 11.31
N GLY A 313 -5.86 22.58 12.48
CA GLY A 313 -6.76 22.47 13.61
C GLY A 313 -6.65 23.71 14.51
N VAL A 314 -7.52 23.81 15.48
CA VAL A 314 -7.48 24.84 16.52
C VAL A 314 -7.40 24.15 17.86
N TRP A 315 -6.35 24.41 18.61
CA TRP A 315 -6.27 23.94 19.99
C TRP A 315 -6.98 24.94 20.91
N ASP A 316 -7.96 24.48 21.67
CA ASP A 316 -8.61 25.27 22.70
C ASP A 316 -7.92 25.04 24.06
N ALA A 317 -7.06 25.96 24.42
CA ALA A 317 -6.30 25.93 25.69
C ALA A 317 -6.91 26.82 26.78
N ARG A 318 -8.19 27.22 26.66
CA ARG A 318 -8.82 28.11 27.66
C ARG A 318 -8.90 27.47 29.04
N ASP A 319 -9.14 26.16 29.07
CA ASP A 319 -9.23 25.38 30.32
C ASP A 319 -7.88 24.77 30.74
N TRP A 320 -6.79 25.07 30.02
CA TRP A 320 -5.43 24.61 30.36
C TRP A 320 -4.85 25.43 31.49
N SER A 321 -4.50 24.78 32.61
CA SER A 321 -4.05 25.44 33.83
C SER A 321 -2.57 25.80 33.84
N ASP A 322 -1.75 25.05 33.07
CA ASP A 322 -0.31 25.20 33.11
C ASP A 322 0.17 26.44 32.33
N ALA A 323 1.31 26.98 32.70
CA ALA A 323 1.89 28.14 32.05
C ALA A 323 2.55 27.82 30.71
N SER A 324 2.83 26.56 30.45
CA SER A 324 3.39 26.04 29.19
C SER A 324 2.76 24.72 28.82
N ALA A 325 2.93 24.31 27.56
CA ALA A 325 2.51 23.01 27.05
C ALA A 325 3.42 22.56 25.93
N THR A 326 3.60 21.25 25.78
CA THR A 326 4.24 20.65 24.62
C THR A 326 3.19 20.17 23.64
N LEU A 327 3.16 20.78 22.45
CA LEU A 327 2.34 20.30 21.34
C LEU A 327 3.14 19.28 20.56
N THR A 328 2.64 18.04 20.52
CA THR A 328 3.18 16.96 19.69
C THR A 328 2.23 16.72 18.53
N VAL A 329 2.73 16.72 17.31
CA VAL A 329 1.99 16.31 16.13
C VAL A 329 2.54 14.99 15.65
N ARG A 330 1.67 13.98 15.52
CA ARG A 330 2.00 12.66 15.02
C ARG A 330 1.29 12.41 13.69
N ALA A 331 2.05 12.11 12.64
CA ALA A 331 1.53 11.68 11.36
C ALA A 331 1.70 10.18 11.20
N THR A 332 0.71 9.55 10.56
CA THR A 332 0.70 8.14 10.17
C THR A 332 0.45 8.04 8.67
N ASP A 333 1.27 7.25 7.96
CA ASP A 333 1.10 6.97 6.53
C ASP A 333 0.14 5.80 6.25
N LEU A 334 0.02 5.41 4.97
CA LEU A 334 -0.80 4.26 4.55
C LEU A 334 -0.24 2.90 5.00
N ALA A 335 1.08 2.80 5.16
CA ALA A 335 1.74 1.59 5.62
C ALA A 335 1.66 1.43 7.16
N GLY A 336 1.30 2.49 7.88
CA GLY A 336 1.23 2.51 9.33
C GLY A 336 2.50 3.03 10.00
N ASN A 337 3.51 3.48 9.24
CA ASN A 337 4.69 4.11 9.80
C ASN A 337 4.33 5.46 10.40
N GLN A 338 5.03 5.86 11.45
CA GLN A 338 4.73 7.07 12.20
C GLN A 338 5.95 7.96 12.36
N ALA A 339 5.73 9.27 12.27
CA ALA A 339 6.68 10.29 12.68
C ALA A 339 6.01 11.36 13.52
N SER A 340 6.78 12.02 14.36
CA SER A 340 6.28 13.09 15.22
C SER A 340 7.19 14.32 15.17
N ALA A 341 6.59 15.49 15.37
CA ALA A 341 7.29 16.75 15.62
C ALA A 341 6.70 17.39 16.87
N GLU A 342 7.53 18.15 17.60
CA GLU A 342 7.15 18.79 18.85
C GLU A 342 7.48 20.27 18.87
N VAL A 343 6.67 21.03 19.59
CA VAL A 343 6.93 22.44 19.87
C VAL A 343 6.46 22.78 21.28
N GLU A 344 7.34 23.42 22.04
CA GLU A 344 6.99 23.96 23.37
C GLU A 344 6.46 25.38 23.25
N VAL A 345 5.31 25.64 23.87
CA VAL A 345 4.64 26.92 23.86
C VAL A 345 4.35 27.40 25.26
N ALA A 346 4.48 28.73 25.50
CA ALA A 346 4.05 29.36 26.75
C ALA A 346 2.64 29.94 26.54
N LEU A 347 1.76 29.65 27.49
CA LEU A 347 0.38 30.14 27.45
C LEU A 347 0.27 31.58 27.98
N PRO A 348 -0.54 32.45 27.33
CA PRO A 348 -0.78 33.77 27.86
C PRO A 348 -1.47 33.69 29.21
N GLY A 349 -1.11 34.55 30.14
CA GLY A 349 -1.78 34.68 31.42
C GLY A 349 -3.31 34.80 31.27
N SER A 350 -4.07 34.25 32.21
CA SER A 350 -5.54 34.32 32.26
C SER A 350 -6.01 35.74 32.51
#